data_e492c2df27ea80ed4808106df7d42060
#
_entry.id   e492c2df27ea80ed4808106df7d42060
#
_cell.length_a   1.000
_cell.length_b   1.000
_cell.length_c   1.000
_cell.angle_alpha   90.00
_cell.angle_beta   90.00
_cell.angle_gamma   90.00
#
_symmetry.space_group_name_H-M   'P 1'
#
loop_
_entity.id
_entity.type
_entity.pdbx_description
1 polymer ?
#
loop_
_entity_poly.entity_id
_entity_poly.type
_entity_poly.pdbx_seq_one_letter_code
_entity_poly.pdbx_strand_id
1 'polypeptide(L)'
;MDDAGSAPPPFNSADALSSLQRDLRALGLTERSGLFERRGRAITKVALDGDTLRASVVKRPSRSSPEWTHKALKTGADIRDFVADLKKKIVGWSDRDD
;
A
#
# COMPACT_ATOMS: atom_id res chain seq x y z
N MET A 1 6.87 1.91 33.81
CA MET A 1 6.63 2.13 33.15
C MET A 1 6.58 2.39 32.64
N ASP A 2 6.84 2.35 32.76
CA ASP A 2 6.68 2.73 32.08
C ASP A 2 6.60 2.86 31.31
N ASP A 3 7.18 2.75 31.43
CA ASP A 3 6.99 2.95 30.47
C ASP A 3 6.39 2.93 29.84
N ALA A 4 6.43 2.66 30.31
CA ALA A 4 5.38 2.27 29.40
C ALA A 4 4.87 3.46 28.59
N GLY A 5 4.54 4.51 29.21
CA GLY A 5 4.05 5.68 28.49
C GLY A 5 5.03 6.26 27.51
N SER A 6 6.29 5.90 27.62
CA SER A 6 7.32 6.48 26.77
C SER A 6 7.64 5.64 25.53
N ALA A 7 7.16 4.41 25.47
CA ALA A 7 7.42 3.55 24.32
C ALA A 7 6.23 3.60 23.37
N PRO A 8 6.47 3.70 22.05
CA PRO A 8 5.37 3.62 21.11
C PRO A 8 4.71 2.24 21.16
N PRO A 9 3.41 2.14 20.87
CA PRO A 9 2.77 0.83 20.84
C PRO A 9 3.42 -0.04 19.78
N PRO A 10 3.47 -1.35 20.00
CA PRO A 10 4.02 -2.22 18.97
C PRO A 10 3.23 -2.12 17.68
N PHE A 11 3.92 -2.26 16.58
CA PHE A 11 3.29 -2.24 15.27
C PHE A 11 2.43 -3.49 15.12
N ASN A 12 1.13 -3.31 14.93
CA ASN A 12 0.21 -4.41 14.72
C ASN A 12 -0.02 -4.57 13.23
N SER A 13 0.66 -5.53 12.62
CA SER A 13 0.63 -5.70 11.18
C SER A 13 -0.76 -6.04 10.65
N ALA A 14 -1.54 -6.84 11.38
CA ALA A 14 -2.88 -7.20 10.94
C ALA A 14 -3.80 -5.98 10.89
N ASP A 15 -3.78 -5.17 11.95
CA ASP A 15 -4.57 -3.94 11.99
C ASP A 15 -4.10 -2.94 10.94
N ALA A 16 -2.78 -2.85 10.78
CA ALA A 16 -2.19 -1.96 9.80
C ALA A 16 -2.60 -2.36 8.39
N LEU A 17 -2.64 -3.65 8.11
CA LEU A 17 -3.07 -4.14 6.80
C LEU A 17 -4.52 -3.75 6.53
N SER A 18 -5.41 -3.93 7.51
CA SER A 18 -6.81 -3.57 7.35
C SER A 18 -6.98 -2.08 7.08
N SER A 19 -6.25 -1.25 7.81
CA SER A 19 -6.30 0.20 7.61
C SER A 19 -5.76 0.59 6.24
N LEU A 20 -4.66 -0.05 5.83
CA LEU A 20 -4.05 0.23 4.54
C LEU A 20 -4.99 -0.15 3.40
N GLN A 21 -5.64 -1.31 3.50
CA GLN A 21 -6.60 -1.74 2.49
C GLN A 21 -7.75 -0.74 2.36
N ARG A 22 -8.22 -0.21 3.49
CA ARG A 22 -9.26 0.81 3.48
C ARG A 22 -8.79 2.08 2.80
N ASP A 23 -7.56 2.51 3.10
CA ASP A 23 -6.99 3.71 2.49
C ASP A 23 -6.83 3.54 0.98
N LEU A 24 -6.42 2.34 0.55
CA LEU A 24 -6.26 2.07 -0.87
C LEU A 24 -7.60 2.10 -1.61
N ARG A 25 -8.65 1.56 -0.98
CA ARG A 25 -9.99 1.66 -1.56
C ARG A 25 -10.47 3.11 -1.64
N ALA A 26 -10.09 3.92 -0.65
CA ALA A 26 -10.42 5.35 -0.65
C ALA A 26 -9.73 6.11 -1.78
N LEU A 27 -8.63 5.58 -2.30
CA LEU A 27 -7.96 6.16 -3.47
C LEU A 27 -8.66 5.80 -4.78
N GLY A 28 -9.74 5.04 -4.72
CA GLY A 28 -10.49 4.64 -5.90
C GLY A 28 -10.04 3.32 -6.50
N LEU A 29 -9.23 2.56 -5.77
CA LEU A 29 -8.77 1.27 -6.27
C LEU A 29 -9.77 0.17 -5.93
N THR A 30 -9.86 -0.81 -6.80
CA THR A 30 -10.73 -1.97 -6.61
C THR A 30 -9.88 -3.15 -6.15
N GLU A 31 -10.28 -3.76 -5.04
CA GLU A 31 -9.54 -4.89 -4.49
C GLU A 31 -10.04 -6.21 -5.06
N ARG A 32 -9.10 -7.07 -5.42
CA ARG A 32 -9.39 -8.43 -5.85
C ARG A 32 -8.30 -9.34 -5.29
N SER A 33 -8.63 -10.09 -4.23
CA SER A 33 -7.71 -11.06 -3.61
C SER A 33 -6.36 -10.45 -3.22
N GLY A 34 -6.41 -9.28 -2.58
CA GLY A 34 -5.19 -8.59 -2.14
C GLY A 34 -4.52 -7.75 -3.21
N LEU A 35 -4.99 -7.85 -4.44
CA LEU A 35 -4.49 -7.04 -5.55
C LEU A 35 -5.42 -5.85 -5.73
N PHE A 36 -4.84 -4.67 -5.83
CA PHE A 36 -5.61 -3.44 -6.04
C PHE A 36 -5.42 -2.98 -7.46
N GLU A 37 -6.52 -2.73 -8.14
CA GLU A 37 -6.56 -2.41 -9.56
C GLU A 37 -7.23 -1.07 -9.81
N ARG A 38 -6.88 -0.46 -10.92
CA ARG A 38 -7.52 0.75 -11.41
C ARG A 38 -7.74 0.60 -12.90
N ARG A 39 -9.01 0.67 -13.32
CA ARG A 39 -9.38 0.51 -14.73
C ARG A 39 -8.86 -0.81 -15.32
N GLY A 40 -8.93 -1.87 -14.52
CA GLY A 40 -8.50 -3.19 -14.97
C GLY A 40 -7.01 -3.41 -15.00
N ARG A 41 -6.22 -2.45 -14.52
CA ARG A 41 -4.77 -2.58 -14.48
C ARG A 41 -4.30 -2.72 -13.04
N ALA A 42 -3.42 -3.66 -12.79
CA ALA A 42 -2.86 -3.87 -11.46
C ALA A 42 -2.04 -2.65 -11.04
N ILE A 43 -2.24 -2.20 -9.80
CA ILE A 43 -1.55 -1.03 -9.26
C ILE A 43 -0.64 -1.43 -8.11
N THR A 44 -1.19 -2.10 -7.11
CA THR A 44 -0.42 -2.46 -5.92
C THR A 44 -0.99 -3.72 -5.29
N LYS A 45 -0.15 -4.44 -4.58
CA LYS A 45 -0.58 -5.55 -3.72
C LYS A 45 0.07 -5.40 -2.37
N VAL A 46 -0.68 -5.79 -1.33
CA VAL A 46 -0.18 -5.72 0.03
C VAL A 46 -0.53 -7.03 0.73
N ALA A 47 0.36 -7.48 1.60
CA ALA A 47 0.18 -8.73 2.32
C ALA A 47 0.93 -8.69 3.63
N LEU A 48 0.51 -9.55 4.55
CA LEU A 48 1.24 -9.75 5.80
C LEU A 48 2.55 -10.47 5.52
N ASP A 49 3.59 -10.07 6.23
CA ASP A 49 4.89 -10.71 6.16
C ASP A 49 5.45 -10.75 7.58
N GLY A 50 4.98 -11.72 8.37
CA GLY A 50 5.32 -11.80 9.77
C GLY A 50 4.80 -10.57 10.52
N ASP A 51 5.70 -9.85 11.16
CA ASP A 51 5.34 -8.67 11.94
C ASP A 51 5.28 -7.39 11.11
N THR A 52 5.49 -7.50 9.81
CA THR A 52 5.50 -6.34 8.92
C THR A 52 4.54 -6.58 7.76
N LEU A 53 4.44 -5.60 6.88
CA LEU A 53 3.67 -5.73 5.65
C LEU A 53 4.63 -5.72 4.47
N ARG A 54 4.29 -6.48 3.46
CA ARG A 54 4.98 -6.42 2.18
C ARG A 54 4.07 -5.74 1.18
N ALA A 55 4.56 -4.68 0.59
CA ALA A 55 3.83 -3.95 -0.44
C ALA A 55 4.57 -4.04 -1.75
N SER A 56 3.83 -4.18 -2.83
CA SER A 56 4.40 -4.16 -4.17
C SER A 56 3.63 -3.14 -4.99
N VAL A 57 4.34 -2.32 -5.74
CA VAL A 57 3.73 -1.28 -6.58
C VAL A 57 4.27 -1.45 -7.98
N VAL A 58 3.39 -1.32 -8.97
CA VAL A 58 3.84 -1.37 -10.37
C VAL A 58 4.68 -0.15 -10.68
N LYS A 59 5.68 -0.33 -11.52
CA LYS A 59 6.47 0.80 -12.02
C LYS A 59 5.61 1.69 -12.90
N ARG A 60 4.72 1.08 -13.67
CA ARG A 60 3.70 1.77 -14.46
C ARG A 60 2.54 0.81 -14.70
N PRO A 61 1.32 1.32 -14.82
CA PRO A 61 0.19 0.43 -15.11
C PRO A 61 0.37 -0.28 -16.44
N SER A 62 0.03 -1.57 -16.47
CA SER A 62 0.16 -2.39 -17.66
C SER A 62 -0.98 -3.39 -17.67
N ARG A 63 -1.45 -3.73 -18.85
CA ARG A 63 -2.51 -4.74 -18.99
C ARG A 63 -1.95 -6.15 -19.14
N SER A 64 -0.67 -6.27 -19.43
CA SER A 64 -0.11 -7.58 -19.74
C SER A 64 0.92 -8.04 -18.72
N SER A 65 2.00 -7.31 -18.55
CA SER A 65 3.12 -7.78 -17.73
C SER A 65 3.60 -6.67 -16.82
N PRO A 66 2.93 -6.46 -15.68
CA PRO A 66 3.36 -5.41 -14.77
C PRO A 66 4.72 -5.74 -14.18
N GLU A 67 5.56 -4.73 -14.07
CA GLU A 67 6.82 -4.83 -13.34
C GLU A 67 6.59 -4.28 -11.94
N TRP A 68 7.05 -5.01 -10.95
CA TRP A 68 6.78 -4.69 -9.55
C TRP A 68 8.01 -4.17 -8.83
N THR A 69 7.80 -3.17 -7.98
CA THR A 69 8.78 -2.73 -7.00
C THR A 69 8.26 -3.14 -5.63
N HIS A 70 9.12 -3.76 -4.82
CA HIS A 70 8.71 -4.29 -3.52
C HIS A 70 9.23 -3.41 -2.40
N LYS A 71 8.45 -3.32 -1.33
CA LYS A 71 8.80 -2.51 -0.19
C LYS A 71 8.26 -3.16 1.09
N ALA A 72 9.07 -3.15 2.15
CA ALA A 72 8.62 -3.59 3.46
C ALA A 72 8.09 -2.39 4.22
N LEU A 73 6.92 -2.55 4.85
CA LEU A 73 6.31 -1.50 5.66
C LEU A 73 6.34 -1.98 7.11
N LYS A 74 7.17 -1.34 7.91
CA LYS A 74 7.47 -1.76 9.27
C LYS A 74 6.89 -0.86 10.34
N THR A 75 6.48 0.34 9.98
CA THR A 75 5.96 1.32 10.92
C THR A 75 4.76 2.04 10.33
N GLY A 76 4.02 2.75 11.18
CA GLY A 76 2.92 3.58 10.71
C GLY A 76 3.40 4.68 9.77
N ALA A 77 4.60 5.21 10.02
CA ALA A 77 5.17 6.21 9.14
C ALA A 77 5.44 5.65 7.75
N ASP A 78 5.95 4.41 7.68
CA ASP A 78 6.17 3.75 6.40
C ASP A 78 4.88 3.64 5.61
N ILE A 79 3.79 3.30 6.28
CA ILE A 79 2.49 3.15 5.64
C ILE A 79 1.98 4.49 5.12
N ARG A 80 2.10 5.54 5.93
CA ARG A 80 1.67 6.88 5.50
C ARG A 80 2.45 7.35 4.28
N ASP A 81 3.76 7.12 4.30
CA ASP A 81 4.62 7.49 3.17
C ASP A 81 4.27 6.70 1.92
N PHE A 82 3.99 5.42 2.09
CA PHE A 82 3.59 4.55 0.99
C PHE A 82 2.29 5.05 0.34
N VAL A 83 1.28 5.36 1.14
CA VAL A 83 -0.01 5.83 0.64
C VAL A 83 0.14 7.18 -0.07
N ALA A 84 0.91 8.09 0.53
CA ALA A 84 1.14 9.41 -0.06
C ALA A 84 1.86 9.30 -1.40
N ASP A 85 2.86 8.44 -1.46
CA ASP A 85 3.62 8.21 -2.68
C ASP A 85 2.74 7.61 -3.78
N LEU A 86 1.93 6.62 -3.40
CA LEU A 86 1.04 5.95 -4.34
C LEU A 86 0.01 6.93 -4.88
N LYS A 87 -0.51 7.80 -4.02
CA LYS A 87 -1.47 8.81 -4.45
C LYS A 87 -0.87 9.71 -5.53
N LYS A 88 0.38 10.13 -5.34
CA LYS A 88 1.08 10.95 -6.33
C LYS A 88 1.26 10.20 -7.64
N LYS A 89 1.62 8.92 -7.57
CA LYS A 89 1.80 8.10 -8.76
C LYS A 89 0.49 7.94 -9.53
N ILE A 90 -0.59 7.69 -8.82
CA ILE A 90 -1.91 7.54 -9.45
C ILE A 90 -2.30 8.82 -10.18
N VAL A 91 -2.08 9.97 -9.57
CA VAL A 91 -2.38 11.25 -10.20
C VAL A 91 -1.55 11.41 -11.48
N GLY A 92 -0.25 11.10 -11.40
CA GLY A 92 0.62 11.18 -12.57
C GLY A 92 0.20 10.25 -13.69
N TRP A 93 -0.20 9.03 -13.35
CA TRP A 93 -0.68 8.07 -14.35
C TRP A 93 -2.01 8.50 -14.94
N SER A 94 -2.88 9.12 -14.16
CA SER A 94 -4.17 9.59 -14.64
C SER A 94 -4.02 10.65 -15.72
N ASP A 95 -3.02 11.52 -15.57
CA ASP A 95 -2.76 12.58 -16.55
C ASP A 95 -2.29 12.01 -17.88
N ARG A 96 -1.69 10.81 -17.86
CA ARG A 96 -1.15 10.17 -19.05
C ARG A 96 -2.07 9.13 -19.67
N ASP A 97 -3.12 8.82 -18.96
CA ASP A 97 -3.92 7.62 -19.22
C ASP A 97 -5.11 7.88 -20.13
N ASP A 98 -5.08 8.92 -20.83
CA ASP A 98 -6.19 9.27 -21.73
C ASP A 98 -6.16 8.50 -23.01
#